data_e040a654dfe239de9dd36784320c1306
#
_entry.id   e040a654dfe239de9dd36784320c1306
#
_cell.length_a   1.000
_cell.length_b   1.000
_cell.length_c   1.000
_cell.angle_alpha   90.00
_cell.angle_beta   90.00
_cell.angle_gamma   90.00
#
_symmetry.space_group_name_H-M   'P 1'
#
loop_
_entity.id
_entity.type
_entity.pdbx_description
1 polymer ?
#
loop_
_entity_poly.entity_id
_entity_poly.type
_entity_poly.pdbx_seq_one_letter_code
_entity_poly.pdbx_strand_id
1 'polypeptide(L)'
;MHKLLILLCLLPGLAAAAATDELKTFLGQTQTLKARFAQMVLDRNLKTLQQAQGTMQFSRPGKFRWDYLKPYEQTIVGDGIRLWIHDKDLNQVTVRKLDRALGASPAALLAGSNDLERDFTLSDSGTQGGLDWLDAVPKSKETVFERVRMGFGKSGLEAMELRDQFGQVTVITFADVERNPRIPAEVFRFTPPPGADVISE
;
A
#
# COMPACT_ATOMS: atom_id res chain seq x y z
N MET A 1 -42.90 -23.70 45.58
CA MET A 1 -41.64 -24.03 44.90
C MET A 1 -41.68 -23.37 43.52
N HIS A 2 -41.13 -22.16 43.39
CA HIS A 2 -41.10 -21.43 42.12
C HIS A 2 -39.76 -21.72 41.43
N LYS A 3 -39.80 -22.38 40.28
CA LYS A 3 -38.62 -22.60 39.43
C LYS A 3 -38.36 -21.34 38.61
N LEU A 4 -37.30 -20.61 38.95
CA LEU A 4 -36.80 -19.47 38.20
C LEU A 4 -36.07 -20.00 36.93
N LEU A 5 -36.61 -19.78 35.76
CA LEU A 5 -36.02 -20.15 34.49
C LEU A 5 -35.14 -18.99 34.06
N ILE A 6 -33.80 -19.14 34.19
CA ILE A 6 -32.81 -18.16 33.71
C ILE A 6 -32.67 -18.35 32.20
N LEU A 7 -33.23 -17.43 31.43
CA LEU A 7 -33.06 -17.33 29.98
C LEU A 7 -31.64 -16.71 29.68
N LEU A 8 -30.69 -17.57 29.32
CA LEU A 8 -29.35 -17.17 28.91
C LEU A 8 -29.44 -16.62 27.50
N CYS A 9 -29.49 -15.28 27.35
CA CYS A 9 -29.39 -14.63 26.05
C CYS A 9 -27.96 -14.78 25.53
N LEU A 10 -27.72 -15.72 24.60
CA LEU A 10 -26.53 -15.72 23.73
C LEU A 10 -26.61 -14.51 22.81
N LEU A 11 -25.86 -13.48 23.13
CA LEU A 11 -25.55 -12.40 22.18
C LEU A 11 -24.67 -13.00 21.08
N PRO A 12 -25.08 -12.95 19.79
CA PRO A 12 -24.16 -13.30 18.71
C PRO A 12 -23.01 -12.31 18.75
N GLY A 13 -21.80 -12.78 19.06
CA GLY A 13 -20.59 -12.00 18.86
C GLY A 13 -20.52 -11.63 17.37
N LEU A 14 -20.47 -10.34 17.07
CA LEU A 14 -20.12 -9.84 15.74
C LEU A 14 -18.73 -10.41 15.45
N ALA A 15 -18.66 -11.47 14.63
CA ALA A 15 -17.41 -11.93 14.07
C ALA A 15 -16.88 -10.77 13.21
N ALA A 16 -15.83 -10.11 13.66
CA ALA A 16 -15.06 -9.21 12.79
C ALA A 16 -14.58 -10.08 11.61
N ALA A 17 -14.78 -9.61 10.39
CA ALA A 17 -14.20 -10.26 9.23
C ALA A 17 -12.69 -10.29 9.44
N ALA A 18 -12.04 -11.43 9.17
CA ALA A 18 -10.59 -11.51 9.28
C ALA A 18 -9.96 -10.54 8.27
N ALA A 19 -8.88 -9.87 8.64
CA ALA A 19 -8.21 -8.89 7.76
C ALA A 19 -7.76 -9.52 6.43
N THR A 20 -7.55 -10.83 6.42
CA THR A 20 -7.32 -11.63 5.19
C THR A 20 -8.52 -11.60 4.25
N ASP A 21 -9.75 -11.68 4.76
CA ASP A 21 -10.98 -11.62 3.96
C ASP A 21 -11.22 -10.19 3.45
N GLU A 22 -10.90 -9.17 4.25
CA GLU A 22 -10.92 -7.77 3.83
C GLU A 22 -9.94 -7.52 2.70
N LEU A 23 -8.71 -8.07 2.78
CA LEU A 23 -7.74 -7.99 1.69
C LEU A 23 -8.28 -8.65 0.42
N LYS A 24 -8.83 -9.88 0.49
CA LYS A 24 -9.40 -10.58 -0.67
C LYS A 24 -10.53 -9.77 -1.31
N THR A 25 -11.40 -9.20 -0.48
CA THR A 25 -12.48 -8.32 -0.91
C THR A 25 -11.92 -7.06 -1.59
N PHE A 26 -10.94 -6.41 -0.97
CA PHE A 26 -10.27 -5.24 -1.54
C PHE A 26 -9.63 -5.55 -2.89
N LEU A 27 -8.87 -6.64 -2.99
CA LEU A 27 -8.22 -7.04 -4.24
C LEU A 27 -9.23 -7.40 -5.33
N GLY A 28 -10.30 -8.13 -4.99
CA GLY A 28 -11.31 -8.59 -5.95
C GLY A 28 -12.25 -7.49 -6.43
N GLN A 29 -12.54 -6.51 -5.60
CA GLN A 29 -13.53 -5.47 -5.90
C GLN A 29 -12.94 -4.12 -6.29
N THR A 30 -11.63 -3.87 -6.09
CA THR A 30 -11.00 -2.58 -6.35
C THR A 30 -10.11 -2.66 -7.58
N GLN A 31 -10.62 -2.24 -8.74
CA GLN A 31 -9.86 -2.18 -10.00
C GLN A 31 -9.05 -0.89 -10.10
N THR A 32 -9.63 0.22 -9.65
CA THR A 32 -8.97 1.52 -9.60
C THR A 32 -9.13 2.13 -8.22
N LEU A 33 -8.16 2.94 -7.82
CA LEU A 33 -8.22 3.67 -6.56
C LEU A 33 -7.51 5.00 -6.70
N LYS A 34 -8.00 5.99 -5.96
CA LYS A 34 -7.39 7.29 -5.79
C LYS A 34 -7.44 7.66 -4.32
N ALA A 35 -6.35 8.20 -3.79
CA ALA A 35 -6.26 8.64 -2.40
C ALA A 35 -5.22 9.73 -2.23
N ARG A 36 -5.31 10.47 -1.12
CA ARG A 36 -4.18 11.20 -0.54
C ARG A 36 -3.44 10.26 0.41
N PHE A 37 -2.15 10.49 0.59
CA PHE A 37 -1.37 9.78 1.60
C PHE A 37 -0.53 10.75 2.43
N ALA A 38 -0.28 10.34 3.67
CA ALA A 38 0.78 10.84 4.52
C ALA A 38 1.72 9.69 4.87
N GLN A 39 3.03 9.93 4.75
CA GLN A 39 4.08 8.96 5.01
C GLN A 39 5.01 9.45 6.08
N MET A 40 5.42 8.53 6.96
CA MET A 40 6.45 8.78 7.97
C MET A 40 7.45 7.61 7.93
N VAL A 41 8.74 7.93 7.86
CA VAL A 41 9.82 6.96 7.99
C VAL A 41 10.42 7.07 9.37
N LEU A 42 10.49 5.95 10.07
CA LEU A 42 11.01 5.82 11.42
C LEU A 42 12.28 4.96 11.41
N ASP A 43 13.27 5.31 12.21
CA ASP A 43 14.40 4.43 12.47
C ASP A 43 14.01 3.27 13.42
N ARG A 44 14.95 2.34 13.67
CA ARG A 44 14.77 1.21 14.58
C ARG A 44 14.41 1.61 16.03
N ASN A 45 14.67 2.86 16.43
CA ASN A 45 14.34 3.41 17.75
C ASN A 45 13.03 4.22 17.72
N LEU A 46 12.25 4.13 16.62
CA LEU A 46 11.01 4.86 16.38
C LEU A 46 11.17 6.38 16.30
N LYS A 47 12.40 6.87 16.05
CA LYS A 47 12.64 8.28 15.78
C LYS A 47 12.28 8.60 14.33
N THR A 48 11.52 9.66 14.12
CA THR A 48 11.16 10.13 12.78
C THR A 48 12.40 10.60 12.02
N LEU A 49 12.65 9.97 10.87
CA LEU A 49 13.70 10.34 9.92
C LEU A 49 13.16 11.26 8.83
N GLN A 50 11.96 10.97 8.32
CA GLN A 50 11.36 11.69 7.21
C GLN A 50 9.84 11.70 7.32
N GLN A 51 9.23 12.78 6.85
CA GLN A 51 7.79 12.87 6.63
C GLN A 51 7.54 13.34 5.22
N ALA A 52 6.53 12.79 4.57
CA ALA A 52 6.13 13.15 3.22
C ALA A 52 4.61 13.06 3.08
N GLN A 53 4.07 13.76 2.09
CA GLN A 53 2.65 13.67 1.74
C GLN A 53 2.46 13.84 0.25
N GLY A 54 1.35 13.30 -0.26
CA GLY A 54 1.07 13.38 -1.67
C GLY A 54 -0.24 12.73 -2.06
N THR A 55 -0.32 12.34 -3.33
CA THR A 55 -1.47 11.66 -3.90
C THR A 55 -1.05 10.35 -4.56
N MET A 56 -1.93 9.38 -4.54
CA MET A 56 -1.71 8.11 -5.22
C MET A 56 -2.94 7.71 -6.02
N GLN A 57 -2.69 7.05 -7.14
CA GLN A 57 -3.70 6.46 -7.98
C GLN A 57 -3.18 5.13 -8.51
N PHE A 58 -4.06 4.15 -8.65
CA PHE A 58 -3.71 2.95 -9.40
C PHE A 58 -4.87 2.46 -10.29
N SER A 59 -4.51 1.67 -11.29
CA SER A 59 -5.41 0.87 -12.12
C SER A 59 -4.78 -0.49 -12.33
N ARG A 60 -5.39 -1.53 -11.78
CA ARG A 60 -4.90 -2.90 -11.91
C ARG A 60 -5.08 -3.46 -13.32
N PRO A 61 -4.19 -4.34 -13.74
CA PRO A 61 -2.93 -4.71 -13.10
C PRO A 61 -1.79 -3.75 -13.43
N GLY A 62 -0.90 -3.52 -12.46
CA GLY A 62 0.43 -2.96 -12.64
C GLY A 62 0.55 -1.49 -13.01
N LYS A 63 -0.56 -0.75 -13.10
CA LYS A 63 -0.53 0.68 -13.38
C LYS A 63 -0.75 1.48 -12.12
N PHE A 64 0.15 2.41 -11.84
CA PHE A 64 0.01 3.32 -10.70
C PHE A 64 0.76 4.62 -10.93
N ARG A 65 0.33 5.64 -10.21
CA ARG A 65 1.00 6.93 -10.09
C ARG A 65 1.02 7.34 -8.63
N TRP A 66 2.19 7.71 -8.13
CA TRP A 66 2.43 8.13 -6.76
C TRP A 66 3.22 9.43 -6.80
N ASP A 67 2.54 10.53 -6.48
CA ASP A 67 3.13 11.87 -6.51
C ASP A 67 3.40 12.34 -5.08
N TYR A 68 4.66 12.47 -4.69
CA TYR A 68 5.08 13.18 -3.51
C TYR A 68 5.02 14.68 -3.79
N LEU A 69 4.37 15.42 -2.90
CA LEU A 69 4.15 16.86 -3.02
C LEU A 69 4.96 17.67 -2.01
N LYS A 70 5.31 17.04 -0.88
CA LYS A 70 6.11 17.65 0.20
C LYS A 70 6.91 16.55 0.92
N PRO A 71 8.12 16.86 1.48
CA PRO A 71 8.83 18.14 1.37
C PRO A 71 9.47 18.34 0.00
N TYR A 72 9.73 17.26 -0.77
CA TYR A 72 10.34 17.26 -2.10
C TYR A 72 9.34 16.69 -3.11
N GLU A 73 9.40 17.23 -4.33
CA GLU A 73 8.53 16.75 -5.40
C GLU A 73 9.17 15.55 -6.11
N GLN A 74 8.53 14.41 -6.02
CA GLN A 74 8.92 13.20 -6.75
C GLN A 74 7.68 12.54 -7.34
N THR A 75 7.80 12.06 -8.56
CA THR A 75 6.74 11.30 -9.23
C THR A 75 7.23 9.87 -9.49
N ILE A 76 6.44 8.88 -9.06
CA ILE A 76 6.68 7.46 -9.35
C ILE A 76 5.52 6.96 -10.19
N VAL A 77 5.81 6.43 -11.40
CA VAL A 77 4.80 5.90 -12.31
C VAL A 77 5.13 4.48 -12.70
N GLY A 78 4.18 3.56 -12.48
CA GLY A 78 4.16 2.25 -13.11
C GLY A 78 3.21 2.28 -14.31
N ASP A 79 3.73 2.03 -15.51
CA ASP A 79 2.93 2.06 -16.74
C ASP A 79 2.37 0.67 -17.14
N GLY A 80 2.64 -0.35 -16.31
CA GLY A 80 2.31 -1.76 -16.54
C GLY A 80 3.51 -2.57 -17.06
N ILE A 81 4.58 -1.91 -17.52
CA ILE A 81 5.80 -2.55 -18.05
C ILE A 81 7.04 -2.03 -17.32
N ARG A 82 7.10 -0.73 -17.10
CA ARG A 82 8.23 -0.01 -16.52
C ARG A 82 7.82 0.74 -15.27
N LEU A 83 8.78 0.92 -14.38
CA LEU A 83 8.73 1.86 -13.28
C LEU A 83 9.59 3.06 -13.63
N TRP A 84 8.99 4.25 -13.54
CA TRP A 84 9.61 5.54 -13.74
C TRP A 84 9.65 6.26 -12.39
N ILE A 85 10.81 6.74 -11.99
CA ILE A 85 10.99 7.57 -10.78
C ILE A 85 11.60 8.89 -11.24
N HIS A 86 10.85 9.96 -11.11
CA HIS A 86 11.30 11.31 -11.47
C HIS A 86 11.49 12.14 -10.21
N ASP A 87 12.73 12.45 -9.90
CA ASP A 87 13.11 13.45 -8.92
C ASP A 87 13.15 14.81 -9.63
N LYS A 88 12.22 15.70 -9.27
CA LYS A 88 12.08 16.98 -9.95
C LYS A 88 13.19 17.97 -9.58
N ASP A 89 13.66 17.91 -8.32
CA ASP A 89 14.70 18.83 -7.84
C ASP A 89 16.05 18.54 -8.51
N LEU A 90 16.34 17.25 -8.77
CA LEU A 90 17.54 16.83 -9.47
C LEU A 90 17.38 16.80 -11.00
N ASN A 91 16.15 16.99 -11.50
CA ASN A 91 15.77 16.78 -12.91
C ASN A 91 16.26 15.41 -13.44
N GLN A 92 16.16 14.37 -12.62
CA GLN A 92 16.65 13.03 -12.90
C GLN A 92 15.50 12.03 -12.98
N VAL A 93 15.56 11.13 -13.96
CA VAL A 93 14.58 10.05 -14.15
C VAL A 93 15.31 8.72 -14.10
N THR A 94 14.92 7.86 -13.15
CA THR A 94 15.33 6.45 -13.14
C THR A 94 14.24 5.62 -13.78
N VAL A 95 14.61 4.72 -14.71
CA VAL A 95 13.70 3.77 -15.33
C VAL A 95 14.19 2.34 -15.15
N ARG A 96 13.29 1.43 -14.75
CA ARG A 96 13.57 0.01 -14.58
C ARG A 96 12.35 -0.86 -14.92
N LYS A 97 12.53 -2.17 -15.07
CA LYS A 97 11.43 -3.09 -15.29
C LYS A 97 10.53 -3.18 -14.06
N LEU A 98 9.22 -3.16 -14.29
CA LEU A 98 8.22 -3.15 -13.21
C LEU A 98 8.22 -4.46 -12.39
N ASP A 99 8.46 -5.61 -13.01
CA ASP A 99 8.52 -6.91 -12.35
C ASP A 99 9.55 -6.98 -11.23
N ARG A 100 10.71 -6.33 -11.43
CA ARG A 100 11.76 -6.20 -10.40
C ARG A 100 11.41 -5.21 -9.30
N ALA A 101 10.46 -4.33 -9.54
CA ALA A 101 10.06 -3.27 -8.60
C ALA A 101 8.90 -3.66 -7.69
N LEU A 102 8.20 -4.78 -7.97
CA LEU A 102 7.03 -5.21 -7.20
C LEU A 102 7.33 -5.48 -5.72
N GLY A 103 8.56 -5.89 -5.40
CA GLY A 103 9.02 -6.06 -4.02
C GLY A 103 9.65 -4.81 -3.38
N ALA A 104 9.72 -3.67 -4.10
CA ALA A 104 10.49 -2.50 -3.69
C ALA A 104 9.64 -1.24 -3.42
N SER A 105 8.32 -1.27 -3.66
CA SER A 105 7.47 -0.08 -3.55
C SER A 105 6.08 -0.43 -3.03
N PRO A 106 5.53 0.33 -2.06
CA PRO A 106 4.15 0.19 -1.60
C PRO A 106 3.13 0.29 -2.74
N ALA A 107 3.36 1.21 -3.67
CA ALA A 107 2.50 1.45 -4.82
C ALA A 107 2.43 0.23 -5.75
N ALA A 108 3.58 -0.38 -6.02
CA ALA A 108 3.66 -1.58 -6.85
C ALA A 108 2.93 -2.77 -6.21
N LEU A 109 3.03 -2.91 -4.88
CA LEU A 109 2.31 -3.95 -4.14
C LEU A 109 0.78 -3.76 -4.22
N LEU A 110 0.29 -2.53 -4.07
CA LEU A 110 -1.14 -2.23 -4.17
C LEU A 110 -1.71 -2.38 -5.58
N ALA A 111 -0.92 -2.05 -6.60
CA ALA A 111 -1.32 -2.12 -8.02
C ALA A 111 -1.03 -3.48 -8.68
N GLY A 112 -0.34 -4.38 -7.98
CA GLY A 112 0.08 -5.68 -8.47
C GLY A 112 -1.06 -6.64 -8.82
N SER A 113 -0.73 -7.92 -8.94
CA SER A 113 -1.71 -8.98 -9.18
C SER A 113 -2.61 -9.18 -7.96
N ASN A 114 -3.81 -9.75 -8.18
CA ASN A 114 -4.74 -10.10 -7.09
C ASN A 114 -4.28 -11.33 -6.28
N ASP A 115 -3.16 -11.94 -6.66
CA ASP A 115 -2.62 -13.14 -6.02
C ASP A 115 -1.39 -12.79 -5.16
N LEU A 116 -1.64 -12.11 -4.04
CA LEU A 116 -0.58 -11.81 -3.08
C LEU A 116 -0.09 -13.08 -2.35
N GLU A 117 -0.93 -14.10 -2.20
CA GLU A 117 -0.55 -15.36 -1.55
C GLU A 117 0.55 -16.11 -2.32
N ARG A 118 0.73 -15.83 -3.62
CA ARG A 118 1.84 -16.38 -4.39
C ARG A 118 3.19 -15.91 -3.85
N ASP A 119 3.30 -14.64 -3.55
CA ASP A 119 4.57 -13.98 -3.24
C ASP A 119 4.75 -13.71 -1.74
N PHE A 120 3.65 -13.77 -0.95
CA PHE A 120 3.63 -13.48 0.48
C PHE A 120 2.94 -14.58 1.29
N THR A 121 3.41 -14.76 2.51
CA THR A 121 2.65 -15.48 3.55
C THR A 121 1.80 -14.46 4.28
N LEU A 122 0.48 -14.68 4.28
CA LEU A 122 -0.50 -13.77 4.89
C LEU A 122 -0.96 -14.32 6.24
N SER A 123 -1.12 -13.45 7.23
CA SER A 123 -1.70 -13.80 8.53
C SER A 123 -2.41 -12.61 9.15
N ASP A 124 -3.53 -12.88 9.82
CA ASP A 124 -4.23 -11.86 10.59
C ASP A 124 -3.40 -11.45 11.80
N SER A 125 -3.35 -10.15 12.09
CA SER A 125 -2.53 -9.56 13.15
C SER A 125 -3.38 -8.85 14.22
N GLY A 126 -4.71 -9.10 14.21
CA GLY A 126 -5.66 -8.56 15.15
C GLY A 126 -6.05 -7.11 14.90
N THR A 127 -6.85 -6.55 15.81
CA THR A 127 -7.38 -5.19 15.72
C THR A 127 -6.55 -4.25 16.57
N GLN A 128 -6.04 -3.17 15.99
CA GLN A 128 -5.28 -2.12 16.68
C GLN A 128 -5.60 -0.75 16.09
N GLY A 129 -5.87 0.24 16.96
CA GLY A 129 -6.18 1.59 16.53
C GLY A 129 -7.48 1.71 15.71
N GLY A 130 -8.40 0.75 15.86
CA GLY A 130 -9.65 0.71 15.11
C GLY A 130 -9.53 0.14 13.70
N LEU A 131 -8.36 -0.40 13.33
CA LEU A 131 -8.10 -1.09 12.08
C LEU A 131 -7.86 -2.57 12.33
N ASP A 132 -8.35 -3.41 11.42
CA ASP A 132 -8.04 -4.82 11.38
C ASP A 132 -6.76 -5.01 10.54
N TRP A 133 -5.73 -5.59 11.16
CA TRP A 133 -4.40 -5.67 10.58
C TRP A 133 -4.09 -7.04 10.00
N LEU A 134 -3.50 -7.02 8.82
CA LEU A 134 -2.94 -8.16 8.13
C LEU A 134 -1.43 -8.02 8.03
N ASP A 135 -0.70 -9.06 8.37
CA ASP A 135 0.73 -9.18 8.09
C ASP A 135 0.95 -9.94 6.78
N ALA A 136 1.79 -9.39 5.92
CA ALA A 136 2.27 -10.01 4.69
C ALA A 136 3.79 -10.11 4.74
N VAL A 137 4.30 -11.34 4.86
CA VAL A 137 5.72 -11.64 4.90
C VAL A 137 6.15 -12.17 3.55
N PRO A 138 7.12 -11.54 2.85
CA PRO A 138 7.63 -12.03 1.58
C PRO A 138 8.20 -13.45 1.68
N LYS A 139 7.88 -14.30 0.72
CA LYS A 139 8.47 -15.65 0.62
C LYS A 139 9.90 -15.63 0.06
N SER A 140 10.20 -14.64 -0.79
CA SER A 140 11.56 -14.42 -1.30
C SER A 140 12.39 -13.61 -0.30
N LYS A 141 13.67 -13.95 -0.17
CA LYS A 141 14.66 -13.19 0.62
C LYS A 141 15.26 -12.01 -0.16
N GLU A 142 14.99 -11.91 -1.45
CA GLU A 142 15.50 -10.85 -2.33
C GLU A 142 14.59 -9.60 -2.36
N THR A 143 13.80 -9.39 -1.31
CA THR A 143 12.91 -8.24 -1.18
C THR A 143 13.52 -7.16 -0.30
N VAL A 144 13.17 -5.91 -0.56
CA VAL A 144 13.59 -4.76 0.26
C VAL A 144 12.93 -4.80 1.63
N PHE A 145 11.71 -5.35 1.71
CA PHE A 145 10.91 -5.40 2.93
C PHE A 145 10.98 -6.76 3.60
N GLU A 146 11.17 -6.74 4.91
CA GLU A 146 11.06 -7.92 5.78
C GLU A 146 9.59 -8.27 6.05
N ARG A 147 8.74 -7.24 6.20
CA ARG A 147 7.32 -7.38 6.48
C ARG A 147 6.54 -6.16 5.99
N VAL A 148 5.35 -6.41 5.47
CA VAL A 148 4.36 -5.40 5.17
C VAL A 148 3.13 -5.68 6.02
N ARG A 149 2.58 -4.65 6.69
CA ARG A 149 1.29 -4.71 7.36
C ARG A 149 0.29 -3.85 6.62
N MET A 150 -0.94 -4.30 6.53
CA MET A 150 -2.04 -3.56 5.91
C MET A 150 -3.18 -3.45 6.93
N GLY A 151 -3.62 -2.22 7.19
CA GLY A 151 -4.69 -1.91 8.13
C GLY A 151 -5.97 -1.56 7.38
N PHE A 152 -7.01 -2.34 7.64
CA PHE A 152 -8.33 -2.18 7.05
C PHE A 152 -9.29 -1.57 8.06
N GLY A 153 -10.03 -0.56 7.64
CA GLY A 153 -11.05 0.11 8.42
C GLY A 153 -12.33 0.27 7.61
N LYS A 154 -13.19 1.19 8.03
CA LYS A 154 -14.51 1.41 7.39
C LYS A 154 -14.42 1.82 5.92
N SER A 155 -13.33 2.51 5.53
CA SER A 155 -13.09 2.94 4.15
C SER A 155 -12.33 1.91 3.30
N GLY A 156 -12.05 0.73 3.85
CA GLY A 156 -11.20 -0.30 3.27
C GLY A 156 -9.76 -0.13 3.74
N LEU A 157 -8.77 -0.16 2.84
CA LEU A 157 -7.36 0.04 3.20
C LEU A 157 -7.13 1.49 3.66
N GLU A 158 -6.78 1.67 4.93
CA GLU A 158 -6.57 2.98 5.56
C GLU A 158 -5.11 3.21 5.97
N ALA A 159 -4.32 2.14 6.18
CA ALA A 159 -2.93 2.26 6.54
C ALA A 159 -2.06 1.12 5.99
N MET A 160 -0.77 1.40 5.84
CA MET A 160 0.27 0.39 5.59
C MET A 160 1.49 0.68 6.48
N GLU A 161 2.14 -0.38 6.94
CA GLU A 161 3.45 -0.32 7.59
C GLU A 161 4.40 -1.24 6.83
N LEU A 162 5.56 -0.74 6.44
CA LEU A 162 6.58 -1.51 5.74
C LEU A 162 7.86 -1.49 6.59
N ARG A 163 8.30 -2.66 7.03
CA ARG A 163 9.56 -2.82 7.73
C ARG A 163 10.61 -3.32 6.76
N ASP A 164 11.73 -2.62 6.68
CA ASP A 164 12.88 -3.06 5.90
C ASP A 164 13.84 -3.95 6.71
N GLN A 165 14.85 -4.49 6.02
CA GLN A 165 15.86 -5.37 6.61
C GLN A 165 16.82 -4.63 7.58
N PHE A 166 16.82 -3.29 7.59
CA PHE A 166 17.63 -2.47 8.49
C PHE A 166 16.85 -2.05 9.74
N GLY A 167 15.58 -2.46 9.84
CA GLY A 167 14.68 -2.16 10.95
C GLY A 167 14.02 -0.79 10.86
N GLN A 168 14.11 -0.11 9.71
CA GLN A 168 13.32 1.09 9.46
C GLN A 168 11.86 0.69 9.23
N VAL A 169 10.95 1.56 9.66
CA VAL A 169 9.52 1.38 9.46
C VAL A 169 8.97 2.58 8.68
N THR A 170 8.41 2.30 7.52
CA THR A 170 7.63 3.29 6.77
C THR A 170 6.16 3.09 7.09
N VAL A 171 5.54 4.11 7.68
CA VAL A 171 4.11 4.16 7.97
C VAL A 171 3.44 5.05 6.93
N ILE A 172 2.39 4.56 6.29
CA ILE A 172 1.59 5.28 5.31
C ILE A 172 0.13 5.24 5.76
N THR A 173 -0.50 6.41 5.83
CA THR A 173 -1.94 6.53 6.06
C THR A 173 -2.62 7.09 4.83
N PHE A 174 -3.80 6.58 4.52
CA PHE A 174 -4.59 7.00 3.36
C PHE A 174 -5.80 7.81 3.81
N ALA A 175 -6.10 8.86 3.05
CA ALA A 175 -7.27 9.71 3.24
C ALA A 175 -7.96 9.97 1.90
N ASP A 176 -9.24 10.35 1.94
CA ASP A 176 -10.05 10.63 0.75
C ASP A 176 -10.01 9.48 -0.27
N VAL A 177 -10.15 8.26 0.24
CA VAL A 177 -10.09 7.05 -0.58
C VAL A 177 -11.33 6.93 -1.45
N GLU A 178 -11.12 7.01 -2.77
CA GLU A 178 -12.13 6.76 -3.79
C GLU A 178 -11.85 5.39 -4.43
N ARG A 179 -12.79 4.45 -4.31
CA ARG A 179 -12.70 3.13 -4.96
C ARG A 179 -13.45 3.12 -6.27
N ASN A 180 -12.80 2.54 -7.29
CA ASN A 180 -13.30 2.40 -8.65
C ASN A 180 -13.68 3.73 -9.34
N PRO A 181 -12.93 4.86 -9.11
CA PRO A 181 -13.14 6.05 -9.90
C PRO A 181 -12.70 5.81 -11.36
N ARG A 182 -13.30 6.57 -12.28
CA ARG A 182 -12.82 6.59 -13.66
C ARG A 182 -11.50 7.36 -13.74
N ILE A 183 -10.39 6.66 -14.03
CA ILE A 183 -9.07 7.25 -14.17
C ILE A 183 -8.66 7.14 -15.65
N PRO A 184 -8.35 8.25 -16.34
CA PRO A 184 -7.85 8.22 -17.70
C PRO A 184 -6.52 7.47 -17.82
N ALA A 185 -6.32 6.69 -18.89
CA ALA A 185 -5.11 5.88 -19.08
C ALA A 185 -3.83 6.72 -19.16
N GLU A 186 -3.96 7.96 -19.59
CA GLU A 186 -2.87 8.95 -19.71
C GLU A 186 -2.21 9.27 -18.37
N VAL A 187 -2.93 9.15 -17.26
CA VAL A 187 -2.42 9.37 -15.89
C VAL A 187 -1.23 8.44 -15.60
N PHE A 188 -1.25 7.24 -16.17
CA PHE A 188 -0.23 6.21 -15.96
C PHE A 188 0.85 6.19 -17.07
N ARG A 189 0.87 7.20 -17.94
CA ARG A 189 1.95 7.39 -18.91
C ARG A 189 2.97 8.37 -18.36
N PHE A 190 4.23 8.07 -18.57
CA PHE A 190 5.32 8.98 -18.21
C PHE A 190 6.23 9.21 -19.40
N THR A 191 6.56 10.47 -19.64
CA THR A 191 7.56 10.88 -20.62
C THR A 191 8.57 11.75 -19.88
N PRO A 192 9.87 11.43 -19.91
CA PRO A 192 10.89 12.27 -19.30
C PRO A 192 10.78 13.71 -19.80
N PRO A 193 10.87 14.70 -18.90
CA PRO A 193 10.89 16.11 -19.30
C PRO A 193 12.13 16.42 -20.17
N PRO A 194 12.06 17.46 -21.01
CA PRO A 194 13.22 17.91 -21.77
C PRO A 194 14.40 18.25 -20.84
N GLY A 195 15.58 17.72 -21.16
CA GLY A 195 16.80 17.95 -20.37
C GLY A 195 16.92 17.15 -19.09
N ALA A 196 16.00 16.22 -18.82
CA ALA A 196 16.17 15.30 -17.70
C ALA A 196 17.29 14.29 -17.96
N ASP A 197 18.08 14.01 -16.94
CA ASP A 197 19.04 12.91 -16.96
C ASP A 197 18.32 11.59 -16.75
N VAL A 198 18.40 10.67 -17.74
CA VAL A 198 17.67 9.40 -17.72
C VAL A 198 18.63 8.24 -17.46
N ILE A 199 18.49 7.62 -16.30
CA ILE A 199 19.25 6.45 -15.87
C ILE A 199 18.41 5.20 -16.06
N SER A 200 18.93 4.20 -16.78
CA SER A 200 18.29 2.89 -16.98
C SER A 200 18.98 1.82 -16.15
N GLU A 201 18.19 1.07 -15.37
CA GLU A 201 18.63 -0.06 -14.52
C GLU A 201 18.06 -1.40 -15.01
#